data_cf58bdca75a6f184163ee83d98e48d78
#
_entry.id   cf58bdca75a6f184163ee83d98e48d78
#
_cell.length_a   1.000
_cell.length_b   1.000
_cell.length_c   1.000
_cell.angle_alpha   90.00
_cell.angle_beta   90.00
_cell.angle_gamma   90.00
#
_symmetry.space_group_name_H-M   'P 1'
#
loop_
_entity.id
_entity.type
_entity.pdbx_description
1 polymer ?
#
loop_
_entity_poly.entity_id
_entity_poly.type
_entity_poly.pdbx_seq_one_letter_code
_entity_poly.pdbx_strand_id
1 'polypeptide(L)'
;MLTDPAQLQQALARTAETHGPGLVALVTDNGVPVFEGAVGVADVADGRPPTVDDWFRIGSVTKTYVSAVLIQLLREGAFARTDTVEQWLPGLVPSGDELPVELLLRMRSGLPDYAWAMLGTPPDLSRVNGYCRPEQLVSVAVAQPDRNPPGESFRYTNTDYVLLGLIAEKATGTRIDALVWQRILDPLGLRDTTFPIADGWMRGPHATGYLRMGPDQPYQEVPVVSPSFGWTSGAMTATPRDLARFLDALLDGRVVDPADLATMTARTEPLDENHWRGFGLVRYERPDGTVAFGHHGGVPGYTTVALRTTGGRTIVLCQNGIDLHDVLTSDTPFVAAALAGG
;
A
#
# COMPACT_ATOMS: atom_id res chain seq x y z
N MET A 1 -3.44 27.67 9.08
CA MET A 1 -2.23 28.04 9.88
C MET A 1 -1.18 26.96 9.68
N LEU A 2 0.07 27.32 9.44
CA LEU A 2 1.14 26.32 9.36
C LEU A 2 1.21 25.57 10.70
N THR A 3 1.17 24.26 10.68
CA THR A 3 1.33 23.45 11.90
C THR A 3 2.75 23.65 12.41
N ASP A 4 2.90 23.97 13.70
CA ASP A 4 4.21 24.17 14.34
C ASP A 4 5.02 22.86 14.27
N PRO A 5 6.23 22.84 13.69
CA PRO A 5 7.09 21.67 13.66
C PRO A 5 7.33 21.02 15.02
N ALA A 6 7.37 21.82 16.10
CA ALA A 6 7.51 21.30 17.46
C ALA A 6 6.28 20.49 17.89
N GLN A 7 5.07 20.90 17.50
CA GLN A 7 3.84 20.15 17.75
C GLN A 7 3.81 18.84 16.96
N LEU A 8 4.28 18.85 15.71
CA LEU A 8 4.39 17.62 14.89
C LEU A 8 5.41 16.66 15.51
N GLN A 9 6.57 17.15 15.97
CA GLN A 9 7.57 16.31 16.64
C GLN A 9 7.02 15.71 17.93
N GLN A 10 6.27 16.46 18.73
CA GLN A 10 5.61 15.95 19.94
C GLN A 10 4.53 14.91 19.61
N ALA A 11 3.75 15.12 18.53
CA ALA A 11 2.75 14.16 18.10
C ALA A 11 3.39 12.87 17.56
N LEU A 12 4.54 12.97 16.85
CA LEU A 12 5.32 11.82 16.42
C LEU A 12 5.85 11.03 17.61
N ALA A 13 6.37 11.71 18.64
CA ALA A 13 6.82 11.06 19.88
C ALA A 13 5.68 10.30 20.57
N ARG A 14 4.47 10.91 20.67
CA ARG A 14 3.29 10.22 21.22
C ARG A 14 2.88 9.00 20.39
N THR A 15 2.97 9.07 19.06
CA THR A 15 2.71 7.91 18.21
C THR A 15 3.71 6.79 18.49
N ALA A 16 4.96 7.12 18.76
CA ALA A 16 6.01 6.15 19.07
C ALA A 16 5.85 5.45 20.44
N GLU A 17 4.99 5.95 21.34
CA GLU A 17 4.74 5.29 22.64
C GLU A 17 4.10 3.90 22.48
N THR A 18 3.31 3.73 21.41
CA THR A 18 2.62 2.46 21.12
C THR A 18 3.19 1.77 19.88
N HIS A 19 3.91 2.50 19.03
CA HIS A 19 4.42 2.02 17.74
C HIS A 19 5.96 2.15 17.71
N GLY A 20 6.66 1.08 17.33
CA GLY A 20 8.13 1.05 17.29
C GLY A 20 8.64 -0.09 16.40
N PRO A 21 9.97 -0.32 16.34
CA PRO A 21 11.10 0.33 17.06
C PRO A 21 11.45 1.73 16.58
N GLY A 22 11.13 2.09 15.32
CA GLY A 22 11.42 3.41 14.78
C GLY A 22 10.32 3.92 13.87
N LEU A 23 10.10 5.22 13.91
CA LEU A 23 9.19 5.95 13.04
C LEU A 23 9.93 7.08 12.35
N VAL A 24 9.60 7.31 11.08
CA VAL A 24 10.02 8.49 10.34
C VAL A 24 8.81 9.13 9.67
N ALA A 25 8.75 10.45 9.72
CA ALA A 25 7.64 11.22 9.19
C ALA A 25 8.13 12.34 8.28
N LEU A 26 7.43 12.54 7.18
CA LEU A 26 7.60 13.64 6.25
C LEU A 26 6.25 14.33 6.04
N VAL A 27 6.22 15.65 6.17
CA VAL A 27 5.08 16.46 5.74
C VAL A 27 5.54 17.47 4.71
N THR A 28 4.84 17.54 3.59
CA THR A 28 5.09 18.55 2.55
C THR A 28 3.83 19.38 2.31
N ASP A 29 3.98 20.66 1.96
CA ASP A 29 2.92 21.51 1.45
C ASP A 29 3.22 21.84 -0.01
N ASN A 30 2.38 21.37 -0.94
CA ASN A 30 2.59 21.51 -2.39
C ASN A 30 4.01 21.09 -2.83
N GLY A 31 4.47 19.94 -2.32
CA GLY A 31 5.79 19.37 -2.61
C GLY A 31 6.97 20.00 -1.87
N VAL A 32 6.76 21.05 -1.06
CA VAL A 32 7.81 21.68 -0.26
C VAL A 32 7.81 21.06 1.14
N PRO A 33 8.92 20.46 1.61
CA PRO A 33 9.02 19.90 2.95
C PRO A 33 8.80 20.98 4.02
N VAL A 34 7.86 20.73 4.93
CA VAL A 34 7.56 21.59 6.09
C VAL A 34 7.88 20.90 7.42
N PHE A 35 8.01 19.59 7.40
CA PHE A 35 8.44 18.81 8.56
C PHE A 35 9.12 17.51 8.12
N GLU A 36 10.24 17.21 8.73
CA GLU A 36 10.96 15.96 8.69
C GLU A 36 11.31 15.57 10.13
N GLY A 37 10.87 14.42 10.58
CA GLY A 37 11.10 13.99 11.95
C GLY A 37 11.26 12.48 12.06
N ALA A 38 11.95 12.06 13.11
CA ALA A 38 12.13 10.66 13.44
C ALA A 38 12.09 10.43 14.96
N VAL A 39 11.70 9.21 15.35
CA VAL A 39 11.74 8.73 16.74
C VAL A 39 12.15 7.26 16.72
N GLY A 40 12.94 6.84 17.72
CA GLY A 40 13.41 5.47 17.84
C GLY A 40 14.55 5.13 16.89
N VAL A 41 14.66 3.88 16.45
CA VAL A 41 15.83 3.36 15.75
C VAL A 41 15.45 2.65 14.45
N ALA A 42 16.25 2.84 13.42
CA ALA A 42 16.15 2.13 12.15
C ALA A 42 16.62 0.68 12.29
N ASP A 43 17.58 0.45 13.17
CA ASP A 43 18.08 -0.86 13.52
C ASP A 43 18.36 -0.92 15.02
N VAL A 44 17.80 -1.93 15.69
CA VAL A 44 17.96 -2.12 17.14
C VAL A 44 19.40 -2.51 17.50
N ALA A 45 20.13 -3.16 16.58
CA ALA A 45 21.48 -3.63 16.83
C ALA A 45 22.52 -2.49 16.80
N ASP A 46 22.36 -1.49 15.94
CA ASP A 46 23.30 -0.37 15.81
C ASP A 46 22.81 0.94 16.46
N GLY A 47 21.51 1.02 16.77
CA GLY A 47 20.91 2.19 17.41
C GLY A 47 20.77 3.42 16.49
N ARG A 48 20.98 3.29 15.19
CA ARG A 48 20.84 4.37 14.23
C ARG A 48 19.39 4.87 14.13
N PRO A 49 19.12 6.18 14.19
CA PRO A 49 17.77 6.69 13.93
C PRO A 49 17.36 6.49 12.45
N PRO A 50 16.10 6.30 12.15
CA PRO A 50 15.62 6.28 10.78
C PRO A 50 15.61 7.70 10.19
N THR A 51 15.65 7.77 8.84
CA THR A 51 15.63 9.03 8.10
C THR A 51 14.61 8.97 6.96
N VAL A 52 14.22 10.12 6.39
CA VAL A 52 13.33 10.21 5.24
C VAL A 52 13.96 9.69 3.94
N ASP A 53 15.24 9.37 3.97
CA ASP A 53 16.00 8.80 2.86
C ASP A 53 16.23 7.29 3.03
N ASP A 54 15.79 6.71 4.15
CA ASP A 54 15.79 5.25 4.32
C ASP A 54 14.67 4.60 3.51
N TRP A 55 14.96 3.42 2.98
CA TRP A 55 14.00 2.58 2.26
C TRP A 55 13.13 1.80 3.24
N PHE A 56 11.84 1.76 2.94
CA PHE A 56 10.83 0.98 3.66
C PHE A 56 10.05 0.09 2.69
N ARG A 57 9.57 -1.06 3.14
CA ARG A 57 8.54 -1.80 2.41
C ARG A 57 7.22 -1.09 2.63
N ILE A 58 6.59 -0.65 1.54
CA ILE A 58 5.40 0.20 1.62
C ILE A 58 4.08 -0.58 1.67
N GLY A 59 4.16 -1.92 1.63
CA GLY A 59 2.99 -2.77 1.74
C GLY A 59 1.90 -2.40 0.74
N SER A 60 0.66 -2.35 1.21
CA SER A 60 -0.51 -2.10 0.36
C SER A 60 -0.54 -0.74 -0.33
N VAL A 61 0.35 0.21 -0.02
CA VAL A 61 0.52 1.42 -0.86
C VAL A 61 0.95 1.04 -2.29
N THR A 62 1.54 -0.13 -2.49
CA THR A 62 1.78 -0.75 -3.81
C THR A 62 0.52 -0.74 -4.69
N LYS A 63 -0.66 -0.98 -4.09
CA LYS A 63 -1.92 -1.02 -4.82
C LYS A 63 -2.25 0.31 -5.51
N THR A 64 -1.82 1.44 -4.94
CA THR A 64 -2.03 2.76 -5.55
C THR A 64 -1.23 2.91 -6.84
N TYR A 65 0.04 2.46 -6.86
CA TYR A 65 0.86 2.44 -8.07
C TYR A 65 0.28 1.51 -9.14
N VAL A 66 -0.08 0.29 -8.73
CA VAL A 66 -0.67 -0.71 -9.63
C VAL A 66 -1.99 -0.20 -10.21
N SER A 67 -2.88 0.38 -9.38
CA SER A 67 -4.15 0.94 -9.85
C SER A 67 -3.98 2.08 -10.85
N ALA A 68 -2.98 2.94 -10.66
CA ALA A 68 -2.68 3.99 -11.63
C ALA A 68 -2.29 3.41 -13.00
N VAL A 69 -1.49 2.34 -13.02
CA VAL A 69 -1.16 1.62 -14.27
C VAL A 69 -2.40 0.96 -14.89
N LEU A 70 -3.20 0.28 -14.07
CA LEU A 70 -4.42 -0.42 -14.54
C LEU A 70 -5.41 0.56 -15.17
N ILE A 71 -5.61 1.73 -14.58
CA ILE A 71 -6.51 2.77 -15.09
C ILE A 71 -5.99 3.32 -16.44
N GLN A 72 -4.68 3.52 -16.59
CA GLN A 72 -4.08 3.90 -17.86
C GLN A 72 -4.34 2.82 -18.93
N LEU A 73 -4.14 1.54 -18.59
CA LEU A 73 -4.37 0.42 -19.51
C LEU A 73 -5.85 0.27 -19.92
N LEU A 74 -6.78 0.50 -18.99
CA LEU A 74 -8.22 0.55 -19.27
C LEU A 74 -8.55 1.69 -20.26
N ARG A 75 -7.99 2.87 -20.08
CA ARG A 75 -8.15 4.01 -21.00
C ARG A 75 -7.60 3.72 -22.38
N GLU A 76 -6.48 3.03 -22.46
CA GLU A 76 -5.84 2.61 -23.72
C GLU A 76 -6.59 1.46 -24.41
N GLY A 77 -7.56 0.84 -23.74
CA GLY A 77 -8.33 -0.28 -24.27
C GLY A 77 -7.55 -1.59 -24.30
N ALA A 78 -6.51 -1.74 -23.49
CA ALA A 78 -5.76 -2.99 -23.37
C ALA A 78 -6.65 -4.14 -22.84
N PHE A 79 -7.59 -3.80 -21.96
CA PHE A 79 -8.69 -4.65 -21.50
C PHE A 79 -9.85 -3.76 -21.04
N ALA A 80 -11.03 -4.36 -20.83
CA ALA A 80 -12.23 -3.63 -20.43
C ALA A 80 -12.64 -3.98 -18.99
N ARG A 81 -13.36 -3.07 -18.32
CA ARG A 81 -13.92 -3.32 -16.99
C ARG A 81 -14.92 -4.47 -16.96
N THR A 82 -15.55 -4.73 -18.09
CA THR A 82 -16.52 -5.82 -18.30
C THR A 82 -15.88 -7.15 -18.66
N ASP A 83 -14.58 -7.16 -19.01
CA ASP A 83 -13.85 -8.40 -19.28
C ASP A 83 -13.80 -9.25 -18.01
N THR A 84 -13.94 -10.57 -18.17
CA THR A 84 -13.93 -11.48 -17.02
C THR A 84 -12.56 -12.08 -16.77
N VAL A 85 -12.35 -12.56 -15.54
CA VAL A 85 -11.14 -13.30 -15.17
C VAL A 85 -10.94 -14.49 -16.08
N GLU A 86 -12.02 -15.24 -16.44
CA GLU A 86 -11.94 -16.42 -17.31
C GLU A 86 -11.42 -16.06 -18.72
N GLN A 87 -11.80 -14.91 -19.26
CA GLN A 87 -11.31 -14.48 -20.58
C GLN A 87 -9.79 -14.28 -20.64
N TRP A 88 -9.20 -13.76 -19.57
CA TRP A 88 -7.77 -13.44 -19.51
C TRP A 88 -6.93 -14.57 -18.89
N LEU A 89 -7.49 -15.28 -17.91
CA LEU A 89 -6.80 -16.27 -17.06
C LEU A 89 -7.64 -17.56 -16.98
N PRO A 90 -7.85 -18.25 -18.13
CA PRO A 90 -8.77 -19.37 -18.21
C PRO A 90 -8.41 -20.50 -17.24
N GLY A 91 -9.40 -20.94 -16.47
CA GLY A 91 -9.29 -22.02 -15.49
C GLY A 91 -8.51 -21.70 -14.22
N LEU A 92 -8.05 -20.44 -14.02
CA LEU A 92 -7.29 -20.06 -12.82
C LEU A 92 -8.20 -19.91 -11.59
N VAL A 93 -9.41 -19.40 -11.80
CA VAL A 93 -10.39 -19.16 -10.73
C VAL A 93 -11.68 -19.87 -11.05
N PRO A 94 -12.21 -20.74 -10.17
CA PRO A 94 -13.55 -21.31 -10.33
C PRO A 94 -14.59 -20.18 -10.45
N SER A 95 -15.49 -20.28 -11.44
CA SER A 95 -16.45 -19.22 -11.79
C SER A 95 -15.80 -17.89 -12.19
N GLY A 96 -14.63 -17.94 -12.85
CA GLY A 96 -13.93 -16.74 -13.34
C GLY A 96 -14.73 -15.95 -14.38
N ASP A 97 -15.73 -16.56 -15.03
CA ASP A 97 -16.70 -15.94 -15.93
C ASP A 97 -17.71 -15.02 -15.22
N GLU A 98 -17.93 -15.20 -13.92
CA GLU A 98 -18.76 -14.34 -13.05
C GLU A 98 -17.97 -13.18 -12.44
N LEU A 99 -16.68 -13.08 -12.71
CA LEU A 99 -15.75 -12.09 -12.11
C LEU A 99 -15.26 -11.07 -13.15
N PRO A 100 -16.04 -10.03 -13.45
CA PRO A 100 -15.54 -8.93 -14.26
C PRO A 100 -14.43 -8.13 -13.53
N VAL A 101 -13.50 -7.55 -14.30
CA VAL A 101 -12.40 -6.70 -13.82
C VAL A 101 -12.91 -5.60 -12.87
N GLU A 102 -14.09 -5.04 -13.13
CA GLU A 102 -14.73 -4.04 -12.27
C GLU A 102 -14.88 -4.51 -10.81
N LEU A 103 -15.25 -5.78 -10.59
CA LEU A 103 -15.41 -6.32 -9.23
C LEU A 103 -14.05 -6.47 -8.52
N LEU A 104 -12.99 -6.82 -9.25
CA LEU A 104 -11.64 -6.89 -8.69
C LEU A 104 -11.15 -5.50 -8.27
N LEU A 105 -11.33 -4.48 -9.14
CA LEU A 105 -10.96 -3.09 -8.85
C LEU A 105 -11.67 -2.53 -7.61
N ARG A 106 -12.91 -2.99 -7.37
CA ARG A 106 -13.72 -2.60 -6.24
C ARG A 106 -13.55 -3.50 -5.01
N MET A 107 -12.73 -4.55 -5.08
CA MET A 107 -12.61 -5.56 -4.02
C MET A 107 -13.97 -6.17 -3.65
N ARG A 108 -14.75 -6.53 -4.68
CA ARG A 108 -16.07 -7.19 -4.56
C ARG A 108 -16.12 -8.55 -5.24
N SER A 109 -14.96 -9.15 -5.51
CA SER A 109 -14.88 -10.50 -6.10
C SER A 109 -15.47 -11.58 -5.20
N GLY A 110 -15.51 -11.35 -3.89
CA GLY A 110 -15.86 -12.37 -2.89
C GLY A 110 -14.78 -13.41 -2.65
N LEU A 111 -13.62 -13.28 -3.30
CA LEU A 111 -12.50 -14.22 -3.13
C LEU A 111 -11.83 -14.05 -1.75
N PRO A 112 -11.41 -15.16 -1.12
CA PRO A 112 -10.61 -15.14 0.09
C PRO A 112 -9.25 -14.45 -0.12
N ASP A 113 -8.68 -13.92 0.96
CA ASP A 113 -7.32 -13.40 0.96
C ASP A 113 -6.30 -14.53 1.13
N TYR A 114 -5.39 -14.69 0.16
CA TYR A 114 -4.33 -15.69 0.23
C TYR A 114 -3.33 -15.44 1.35
N ALA A 115 -3.11 -14.17 1.75
CA ALA A 115 -2.00 -13.82 2.62
C ALA A 115 -2.11 -14.48 3.99
N TRP A 116 -3.27 -14.41 4.62
CA TRP A 116 -3.50 -15.06 5.92
C TRP A 116 -3.48 -16.58 5.81
N ALA A 117 -4.00 -17.13 4.72
CA ALA A 117 -3.96 -18.58 4.49
C ALA A 117 -2.52 -19.10 4.33
N MET A 118 -1.64 -18.31 3.69
CA MET A 118 -0.21 -18.64 3.59
C MET A 118 0.51 -18.51 4.92
N LEU A 119 0.28 -17.41 5.65
CA LEU A 119 0.93 -17.18 6.94
C LEU A 119 0.50 -18.19 8.00
N GLY A 120 -0.77 -18.61 7.99
CA GLY A 120 -1.32 -19.52 8.99
C GLY A 120 -1.70 -18.83 10.30
N THR A 121 -2.14 -19.64 11.29
CA THR A 121 -2.54 -19.17 12.61
C THR A 121 -1.93 -20.09 13.69
N PRO A 122 -0.97 -19.61 14.52
CA PRO A 122 -0.34 -18.28 14.46
C PRO A 122 0.48 -18.05 13.17
N PRO A 123 0.75 -16.79 12.79
CA PRO A 123 1.54 -16.48 11.60
C PRO A 123 2.95 -17.05 11.66
N ASP A 124 3.36 -17.71 10.58
CA ASP A 124 4.70 -18.30 10.41
C ASP A 124 5.37 -17.70 9.15
N LEU A 125 6.32 -16.78 9.36
CA LEU A 125 7.02 -16.09 8.29
C LEU A 125 7.93 -17.01 7.45
N SER A 126 8.34 -18.17 7.99
CA SER A 126 9.16 -19.13 7.24
C SER A 126 8.44 -19.67 5.99
N ARG A 127 7.11 -19.63 5.98
CA ARG A 127 6.25 -20.07 4.87
C ARG A 127 6.24 -19.12 3.68
N VAL A 128 6.75 -17.89 3.85
CA VAL A 128 6.72 -16.81 2.85
C VAL A 128 8.09 -16.23 2.54
N ASN A 129 9.17 -16.91 2.93
CA ASN A 129 10.54 -16.50 2.62
C ASN A 129 11.03 -16.94 1.22
N GLY A 130 10.39 -17.94 0.63
CA GLY A 130 10.68 -18.44 -0.71
C GLY A 130 9.89 -17.72 -1.81
N TYR A 131 10.39 -17.82 -3.05
CA TYR A 131 9.67 -17.30 -4.21
C TYR A 131 8.38 -18.08 -4.46
N CYS A 132 7.29 -17.36 -4.65
CA CYS A 132 5.98 -17.88 -5.01
C CYS A 132 5.49 -17.20 -6.30
N ARG A 133 5.04 -18.00 -7.28
CA ARG A 133 4.46 -17.43 -8.50
C ARG A 133 3.09 -16.82 -8.19
N PRO A 134 2.68 -15.74 -8.89
CA PRO A 134 1.38 -15.11 -8.65
C PRO A 134 0.20 -16.07 -8.76
N GLU A 135 0.23 -17.02 -9.71
CA GLU A 135 -0.83 -18.03 -9.86
C GLU A 135 -0.93 -18.96 -8.64
N GLN A 136 0.18 -19.21 -7.94
CA GLN A 136 0.17 -20.00 -6.71
C GLN A 136 -0.51 -19.23 -5.57
N LEU A 137 -0.34 -17.90 -5.49
CA LEU A 137 -1.06 -17.06 -4.52
C LEU A 137 -2.58 -17.17 -4.75
N VAL A 138 -3.01 -17.08 -6.02
CA VAL A 138 -4.43 -17.28 -6.39
C VAL A 138 -4.90 -18.70 -6.03
N SER A 139 -4.09 -19.72 -6.32
CA SER A 139 -4.43 -21.11 -5.99
C SER A 139 -4.65 -21.32 -4.48
N VAL A 140 -3.84 -20.67 -3.63
CA VAL A 140 -4.03 -20.70 -2.18
C VAL A 140 -5.35 -20.05 -1.79
N ALA A 141 -5.70 -18.90 -2.38
CA ALA A 141 -6.97 -18.23 -2.11
C ALA A 141 -8.18 -19.09 -2.50
N VAL A 142 -8.18 -19.61 -3.74
CA VAL A 142 -9.33 -20.36 -4.24
C VAL A 142 -9.53 -21.71 -3.54
N ALA A 143 -8.51 -22.22 -2.87
CA ALA A 143 -8.62 -23.41 -2.02
C ALA A 143 -9.32 -23.15 -0.68
N GLN A 144 -9.48 -21.87 -0.26
CA GLN A 144 -10.18 -21.54 0.98
C GLN A 144 -11.70 -21.68 0.80
N PRO A 145 -12.43 -22.18 1.83
CA PRO A 145 -13.89 -22.37 1.74
C PRO A 145 -14.67 -21.05 1.87
N ASP A 146 -14.07 -20.01 2.45
CA ASP A 146 -14.72 -18.75 2.83
C ASP A 146 -14.83 -17.81 1.63
N ARG A 147 -15.87 -17.99 0.81
CA ARG A 147 -16.18 -17.17 -0.36
C ARG A 147 -17.55 -16.52 -0.22
N ASN A 148 -17.64 -15.24 -0.63
CA ASN A 148 -18.91 -14.57 -0.83
C ASN A 148 -19.30 -14.61 -2.32
N PRO A 149 -20.59 -14.52 -2.65
CA PRO A 149 -21.01 -14.31 -4.04
C PRO A 149 -20.38 -13.05 -4.64
N PRO A 150 -19.92 -13.09 -5.91
CA PRO A 150 -19.38 -11.93 -6.59
C PRO A 150 -20.35 -10.75 -6.57
N GLY A 151 -19.86 -9.56 -6.24
CA GLY A 151 -20.64 -8.33 -6.21
C GLY A 151 -21.51 -8.11 -4.97
N GLU A 152 -21.68 -9.11 -4.11
CA GLU A 152 -22.58 -9.01 -2.95
C GLU A 152 -22.11 -7.96 -1.93
N SER A 153 -20.84 -7.98 -1.57
CA SER A 153 -20.30 -7.09 -0.55
C SER A 153 -18.83 -6.71 -0.84
N PHE A 154 -18.41 -5.58 -0.30
CA PHE A 154 -16.99 -5.24 -0.23
C PHE A 154 -16.27 -6.17 0.74
N ARG A 155 -15.13 -6.71 0.30
CA ARG A 155 -14.20 -7.46 1.14
C ARG A 155 -12.77 -7.16 0.70
N TYR A 156 -11.99 -6.54 1.57
CA TYR A 156 -10.58 -6.32 1.27
C TYR A 156 -9.87 -7.63 1.04
N THR A 157 -9.25 -7.79 -0.13
CA THR A 157 -8.47 -8.98 -0.47
C THR A 157 -7.26 -8.63 -1.33
N ASN A 158 -6.11 -9.20 -0.99
CA ASN A 158 -4.90 -9.10 -1.79
C ASN A 158 -5.01 -9.91 -3.09
N THR A 159 -5.86 -10.93 -3.11
CA THR A 159 -6.09 -11.82 -4.26
C THR A 159 -6.57 -11.05 -5.50
N ASP A 160 -7.45 -10.06 -5.33
CA ASP A 160 -7.96 -9.25 -6.43
C ASP A 160 -6.84 -8.49 -7.14
N TYR A 161 -5.88 -7.95 -6.40
CA TYR A 161 -4.74 -7.26 -7.00
C TYR A 161 -3.75 -8.19 -7.68
N VAL A 162 -3.61 -9.42 -7.21
CA VAL A 162 -2.83 -10.45 -7.92
C VAL A 162 -3.49 -10.78 -9.26
N LEU A 163 -4.80 -10.99 -9.30
CA LEU A 163 -5.53 -11.22 -10.55
C LEU A 163 -5.43 -10.03 -11.51
N LEU A 164 -5.60 -8.80 -11.01
CA LEU A 164 -5.46 -7.58 -11.82
C LEU A 164 -4.06 -7.45 -12.42
N GLY A 165 -3.02 -7.77 -11.66
CA GLY A 165 -1.65 -7.79 -12.17
C GLY A 165 -1.44 -8.83 -13.27
N LEU A 166 -1.94 -10.05 -13.08
CA LEU A 166 -1.87 -11.12 -14.09
C LEU A 166 -2.63 -10.73 -15.37
N ILE A 167 -3.81 -10.11 -15.25
CA ILE A 167 -4.58 -9.61 -16.39
C ILE A 167 -3.78 -8.53 -17.15
N ALA A 168 -3.19 -7.58 -16.43
CA ALA A 168 -2.37 -6.52 -17.02
C ALA A 168 -1.17 -7.08 -17.79
N GLU A 169 -0.45 -8.05 -17.20
CA GLU A 169 0.68 -8.72 -17.88
C GLU A 169 0.22 -9.49 -19.11
N LYS A 170 -0.92 -10.18 -19.03
CA LYS A 170 -1.46 -10.94 -20.15
C LYS A 170 -1.93 -10.04 -21.29
N ALA A 171 -2.58 -8.92 -20.97
CA ALA A 171 -3.11 -7.97 -21.93
C ALA A 171 -2.00 -7.20 -22.67
N THR A 172 -0.87 -6.92 -22.00
CA THR A 172 0.21 -6.10 -22.56
C THR A 172 1.42 -6.90 -23.01
N GLY A 173 1.57 -8.15 -22.59
CA GLY A 173 2.78 -8.94 -22.78
C GLY A 173 3.99 -8.40 -21.99
N THR A 174 3.78 -7.46 -21.07
CA THR A 174 4.84 -6.78 -20.30
C THR A 174 4.65 -7.04 -18.81
N ARG A 175 5.74 -7.33 -18.11
CA ARG A 175 5.69 -7.58 -16.65
C ARG A 175 5.22 -6.32 -15.91
N ILE A 176 4.47 -6.51 -14.83
CA ILE A 176 3.87 -5.41 -14.06
C ILE A 176 4.91 -4.47 -13.44
N ASP A 177 6.06 -4.98 -13.00
CA ASP A 177 7.15 -4.16 -12.50
C ASP A 177 7.74 -3.25 -13.59
N ALA A 178 7.86 -3.76 -14.82
CA ALA A 178 8.29 -2.97 -15.97
C ALA A 178 7.24 -1.93 -16.36
N LEU A 179 5.95 -2.27 -16.30
CA LEU A 179 4.87 -1.31 -16.55
C LEU A 179 4.89 -0.17 -15.52
N VAL A 180 5.05 -0.48 -14.22
CA VAL A 180 5.17 0.55 -13.17
C VAL A 180 6.40 1.42 -13.39
N TRP A 181 7.54 0.81 -13.73
CA TRP A 181 8.76 1.55 -14.04
C TRP A 181 8.55 2.52 -15.21
N GLN A 182 8.09 2.03 -16.35
CA GLN A 182 7.97 2.80 -17.57
C GLN A 182 6.92 3.91 -17.49
N ARG A 183 5.84 3.67 -16.73
CA ARG A 183 4.68 4.57 -16.70
C ARG A 183 4.67 5.54 -15.53
N ILE A 184 5.40 5.21 -14.46
CA ILE A 184 5.38 5.99 -13.21
C ILE A 184 6.79 6.35 -12.74
N LEU A 185 7.63 5.33 -12.43
CA LEU A 185 8.87 5.59 -11.71
C LEU A 185 9.86 6.40 -12.56
N ASP A 186 10.09 6.00 -13.80
CA ASP A 186 11.04 6.68 -14.70
C ASP A 186 10.55 8.09 -15.10
N PRO A 187 9.30 8.30 -15.54
CA PRO A 187 8.81 9.63 -15.88
C PRO A 187 8.81 10.64 -14.73
N LEU A 188 8.59 10.16 -13.50
CA LEU A 188 8.61 11.02 -12.31
C LEU A 188 9.99 11.13 -11.65
N GLY A 189 10.99 10.40 -12.14
CA GLY A 189 12.33 10.36 -11.56
C GLY A 189 12.39 9.78 -10.15
N LEU A 190 11.50 8.81 -9.82
CA LEU A 190 11.44 8.13 -8.52
C LEU A 190 12.53 7.06 -8.45
N ARG A 191 13.74 7.46 -8.15
CA ARG A 191 14.93 6.58 -8.19
C ARG A 191 15.11 5.75 -6.92
N ASP A 192 14.46 6.17 -5.84
CA ASP A 192 14.47 5.51 -4.53
C ASP A 192 13.16 4.74 -4.28
N THR A 193 12.54 4.28 -5.36
CA THR A 193 11.37 3.40 -5.36
C THR A 193 11.63 2.21 -6.27
N THR A 194 11.31 1.00 -5.81
CA THR A 194 11.41 -0.23 -6.63
C THR A 194 10.21 -1.14 -6.45
N PHE A 195 9.99 -1.98 -7.48
CA PHE A 195 9.02 -3.07 -7.44
C PHE A 195 9.78 -4.40 -7.53
N PRO A 196 10.29 -4.95 -6.42
CA PRO A 196 11.01 -6.21 -6.43
C PRO A 196 10.04 -7.38 -6.66
N ILE A 197 10.48 -8.37 -7.45
CA ILE A 197 9.67 -9.56 -7.76
C ILE A 197 10.11 -10.79 -6.94
N ALA A 198 11.41 -11.00 -6.78
CA ALA A 198 11.92 -12.19 -6.13
C ALA A 198 12.97 -11.87 -5.05
N ASP A 199 13.84 -10.90 -5.32
CA ASP A 199 14.88 -10.49 -4.41
C ASP A 199 14.33 -9.57 -3.32
N GLY A 200 14.41 -10.02 -2.07
CA GLY A 200 13.92 -9.27 -0.91
C GLY A 200 14.89 -8.20 -0.37
N TRP A 201 16.10 -8.07 -0.92
CA TRP A 201 17.07 -7.08 -0.45
C TRP A 201 16.70 -5.66 -0.92
N MET A 202 16.79 -4.70 -0.01
CA MET A 202 16.67 -3.28 -0.35
C MET A 202 18.04 -2.72 -0.76
N ARG A 203 18.07 -1.93 -1.83
CA ARG A 203 19.33 -1.50 -2.47
C ARG A 203 20.04 -0.35 -1.78
N GLY A 204 19.33 0.44 -0.99
CA GLY A 204 19.85 1.62 -0.29
C GLY A 204 19.91 1.44 1.22
N PRO A 205 20.31 2.49 1.96
CA PRO A 205 20.12 2.53 3.39
C PRO A 205 18.65 2.23 3.72
N HIS A 206 18.40 1.33 4.65
CA HIS A 206 17.04 0.93 5.00
C HIS A 206 16.91 0.69 6.49
N ALA A 207 15.70 0.78 6.97
CA ALA A 207 15.38 0.36 8.31
C ALA A 207 15.16 -1.16 8.35
N THR A 208 15.69 -1.82 9.36
CA THR A 208 15.46 -3.25 9.63
C THR A 208 14.02 -3.45 10.09
N GLY A 209 13.33 -4.45 9.56
CA GLY A 209 11.93 -4.72 9.87
C GLY A 209 11.75 -5.55 11.13
N TYR A 210 10.75 -5.21 11.95
CA TYR A 210 10.45 -5.90 13.20
C TYR A 210 8.97 -6.26 13.31
N LEU A 211 8.67 -7.38 13.95
CA LEU A 211 7.31 -7.87 14.19
C LEU A 211 7.09 -8.06 15.69
N ARG A 212 5.94 -7.62 16.19
CA ARG A 212 5.43 -7.91 17.52
C ARG A 212 4.14 -8.72 17.40
N MET A 213 4.09 -9.87 18.07
CA MET A 213 2.95 -10.79 18.02
C MET A 213 1.87 -10.52 19.08
N GLY A 214 2.10 -9.53 19.94
CA GLY A 214 1.17 -9.12 20.99
C GLY A 214 1.75 -8.03 21.89
N PRO A 215 0.90 -7.31 22.64
CA PRO A 215 1.30 -6.10 23.38
C PRO A 215 2.40 -6.34 24.43
N ASP A 216 2.44 -7.54 25.01
CA ASP A 216 3.40 -7.90 26.06
C ASP A 216 4.67 -8.60 25.50
N GLN A 217 4.81 -8.69 24.18
CA GLN A 217 5.97 -9.31 23.55
C GLN A 217 6.93 -8.25 22.98
N PRO A 218 8.24 -8.51 23.00
CA PRO A 218 9.19 -7.62 22.36
C PRO A 218 9.06 -7.67 20.83
N TYR A 219 9.45 -6.59 20.17
CA TYR A 219 9.68 -6.60 18.74
C TYR A 219 10.83 -7.56 18.40
N GLN A 220 10.61 -8.42 17.42
CA GLN A 220 11.60 -9.37 16.91
C GLN A 220 11.94 -9.01 15.47
N GLU A 221 13.22 -9.09 15.09
CA GLU A 221 13.64 -8.87 13.72
C GLU A 221 12.95 -9.88 12.78
N VAL A 222 12.44 -9.35 11.69
CA VAL A 222 11.77 -10.15 10.66
C VAL A 222 12.80 -10.68 9.68
N PRO A 223 12.85 -11.99 9.43
CA PRO A 223 13.69 -12.55 8.39
C PRO A 223 13.31 -11.98 7.02
N VAL A 224 14.20 -12.09 6.05
CA VAL A 224 13.91 -11.64 4.68
C VAL A 224 12.68 -12.40 4.16
N VAL A 225 11.59 -11.66 3.94
CA VAL A 225 10.37 -12.17 3.30
C VAL A 225 10.47 -11.93 1.80
N SER A 226 10.12 -12.94 1.01
CA SER A 226 10.12 -12.79 -0.45
C SER A 226 9.09 -11.74 -0.89
N PRO A 227 9.46 -10.75 -1.71
CA PRO A 227 8.52 -9.77 -2.21
C PRO A 227 7.43 -10.40 -3.10
N SER A 228 7.69 -11.59 -3.65
CA SER A 228 6.69 -12.34 -4.42
C SER A 228 5.43 -12.67 -3.59
N PHE A 229 5.55 -12.78 -2.27
CA PHE A 229 4.41 -12.93 -1.37
C PHE A 229 3.42 -11.74 -1.46
N GLY A 230 3.92 -10.51 -1.56
CA GLY A 230 3.08 -9.33 -1.73
C GLY A 230 2.72 -9.05 -3.19
N TRP A 231 3.66 -9.26 -4.08
CA TRP A 231 3.60 -8.96 -5.52
C TRP A 231 2.85 -7.65 -5.80
N THR A 232 1.82 -7.65 -6.66
CA THR A 232 1.01 -6.46 -7.00
C THR A 232 0.18 -5.91 -5.84
N SER A 233 0.03 -6.67 -4.78
CA SER A 233 -0.72 -6.24 -3.60
C SER A 233 0.15 -5.56 -2.53
N GLY A 234 1.50 -5.75 -2.56
CA GLY A 234 2.28 -5.27 -1.42
C GLY A 234 3.80 -5.34 -1.52
N ALA A 235 4.41 -5.58 -2.71
CA ALA A 235 5.84 -5.85 -2.81
C ALA A 235 6.76 -4.63 -2.86
N MET A 236 6.25 -3.45 -3.21
CA MET A 236 7.11 -2.28 -3.47
C MET A 236 7.83 -1.78 -2.24
N THR A 237 8.99 -1.17 -2.50
CA THR A 237 9.79 -0.44 -1.51
C THR A 237 10.01 0.98 -2.00
N ALA A 238 10.03 1.94 -1.08
CA ALA A 238 10.26 3.34 -1.38
C ALA A 238 10.84 4.08 -0.18
N THR A 239 11.43 5.26 -0.43
CA THR A 239 11.70 6.24 0.62
C THR A 239 10.45 7.10 0.88
N PRO A 240 10.29 7.69 2.08
CA PRO A 240 9.24 8.67 2.35
C PRO A 240 9.19 9.83 1.34
N ARG A 241 10.36 10.28 0.84
CA ARG A 241 10.43 11.35 -0.17
C ARG A 241 9.81 10.95 -1.50
N ASP A 242 10.15 9.78 -2.01
CA ASP A 242 9.58 9.31 -3.28
C ASP A 242 8.10 9.01 -3.15
N LEU A 243 7.64 8.49 -1.99
CA LEU A 243 6.21 8.32 -1.73
C LEU A 243 5.45 9.65 -1.78
N ALA A 244 5.97 10.70 -1.14
CA ALA A 244 5.36 12.03 -1.18
C ALA A 244 5.29 12.55 -2.61
N ARG A 245 6.40 12.48 -3.37
CA ARG A 245 6.45 12.90 -4.79
C ARG A 245 5.46 12.14 -5.67
N PHE A 246 5.30 10.84 -5.42
CA PHE A 246 4.33 10.03 -6.16
C PHE A 246 2.89 10.48 -5.89
N LEU A 247 2.51 10.64 -4.61
CA LEU A 247 1.16 11.08 -4.25
C LEU A 247 0.85 12.49 -4.77
N ASP A 248 1.82 13.40 -4.70
CA ASP A 248 1.70 14.74 -5.28
C ASP A 248 1.47 14.64 -6.80
N ALA A 249 2.27 13.83 -7.49
CA ALA A 249 2.12 13.65 -8.94
C ALA A 249 0.78 13.02 -9.33
N LEU A 250 0.35 12.00 -8.59
CA LEU A 250 -0.91 11.31 -8.85
C LEU A 250 -2.11 12.25 -8.67
N LEU A 251 -2.18 12.93 -7.53
CA LEU A 251 -3.33 13.76 -7.18
C LEU A 251 -3.34 15.14 -7.87
N ASP A 252 -2.20 15.56 -8.42
CA ASP A 252 -2.11 16.69 -9.37
C ASP A 252 -2.49 16.31 -10.83
N GLY A 253 -2.86 15.05 -11.08
CA GLY A 253 -3.24 14.57 -12.42
C GLY A 253 -2.06 14.41 -13.38
N ARG A 254 -0.82 14.27 -12.88
CA ARG A 254 0.39 14.07 -13.69
C ARG A 254 0.67 12.60 -14.02
N VAL A 255 -0.02 11.67 -13.34
CA VAL A 255 0.12 10.22 -13.55
C VAL A 255 -1.04 9.65 -14.34
N VAL A 256 -2.24 10.10 -14.06
CA VAL A 256 -3.47 9.67 -14.71
C VAL A 256 -4.28 10.89 -15.18
N ASP A 257 -5.11 10.70 -16.21
CA ASP A 257 -6.02 11.74 -16.69
C ASP A 257 -6.99 12.20 -15.58
N PRO A 258 -7.44 13.46 -15.57
CA PRO A 258 -8.36 13.96 -14.54
C PRO A 258 -9.66 13.15 -14.39
N ALA A 259 -10.21 12.60 -15.47
CA ALA A 259 -11.41 11.77 -15.41
C ALA A 259 -11.12 10.41 -14.74
N ASP A 260 -9.94 9.87 -14.96
CA ASP A 260 -9.48 8.64 -14.30
C ASP A 260 -9.15 8.87 -12.84
N LEU A 261 -8.55 10.02 -12.51
CA LEU A 261 -8.32 10.42 -11.12
C LEU A 261 -9.65 10.55 -10.37
N ALA A 262 -10.67 11.14 -11.00
CA ALA A 262 -12.02 11.21 -10.41
C ALA A 262 -12.58 9.81 -10.12
N THR A 263 -12.31 8.83 -10.98
CA THR A 263 -12.69 7.44 -10.74
C THR A 263 -11.92 6.82 -9.57
N MET A 264 -10.61 7.05 -9.49
CA MET A 264 -9.78 6.52 -8.39
C MET A 264 -10.18 7.12 -7.03
N THR A 265 -10.63 8.36 -6.99
CA THR A 265 -10.97 9.11 -5.77
C THR A 265 -12.46 9.09 -5.42
N ALA A 266 -13.29 8.39 -6.22
CA ALA A 266 -14.72 8.29 -5.98
C ALA A 266 -15.04 7.58 -4.66
N ARG A 267 -16.17 7.94 -4.05
CA ARG A 267 -16.76 7.21 -2.92
C ARG A 267 -17.41 5.93 -3.42
N THR A 268 -16.60 4.90 -3.68
CA THR A 268 -17.09 3.67 -4.30
C THR A 268 -17.61 2.68 -3.26
N GLU A 269 -16.82 2.41 -2.22
CA GLU A 269 -17.16 1.44 -1.17
C GLU A 269 -17.00 2.12 0.20
N PRO A 270 -18.07 2.22 1.02
CA PRO A 270 -17.93 2.73 2.38
C PRO A 270 -17.12 1.76 3.24
N LEU A 271 -16.16 2.27 3.99
CA LEU A 271 -15.41 1.53 5.00
C LEU A 271 -16.00 1.78 6.40
N ASP A 272 -16.34 3.03 6.67
CA ASP A 272 -17.06 3.51 7.85
C ASP A 272 -17.74 4.85 7.50
N GLU A 273 -18.16 5.62 8.51
CA GLU A 273 -18.85 6.89 8.32
C GLU A 273 -18.00 8.00 7.67
N ASN A 274 -16.65 7.88 7.75
CA ASN A 274 -15.69 8.91 7.31
C ASN A 274 -14.70 8.43 6.26
N HIS A 275 -14.75 7.16 5.89
CA HIS A 275 -13.79 6.55 4.96
C HIS A 275 -14.49 5.79 3.84
N TRP A 276 -14.00 5.99 2.62
CA TRP A 276 -14.47 5.29 1.41
C TRP A 276 -13.28 4.78 0.62
N ARG A 277 -13.42 3.59 0.08
CA ARG A 277 -12.47 3.07 -0.88
C ARG A 277 -12.87 3.47 -2.29
N GLY A 278 -11.89 4.00 -3.04
CA GLY A 278 -11.91 4.10 -4.49
C GLY A 278 -11.03 3.04 -5.13
N PHE A 279 -10.56 3.27 -6.36
CA PHE A 279 -9.66 2.33 -7.03
C PHE A 279 -8.21 2.61 -6.61
N GLY A 280 -7.68 1.78 -5.71
CA GLY A 280 -6.32 1.87 -5.20
C GLY A 280 -6.05 3.02 -4.23
N LEU A 281 -7.06 3.76 -3.84
CA LEU A 281 -7.01 4.85 -2.88
C LEU A 281 -8.10 4.69 -1.82
N VAL A 282 -7.83 5.21 -0.64
CA VAL A 282 -8.84 5.47 0.38
C VAL A 282 -9.06 6.98 0.44
N ARG A 283 -10.31 7.39 0.49
CA ARG A 283 -10.75 8.75 0.75
C ARG A 283 -11.06 8.88 2.23
N TYR A 284 -10.46 9.84 2.87
CA TYR A 284 -10.63 10.22 4.28
C TYR A 284 -11.36 11.55 4.34
N GLU A 285 -12.44 11.63 5.09
CA GLU A 285 -13.17 12.88 5.33
C GLU A 285 -13.18 13.17 6.83
N ARG A 286 -12.81 14.36 7.20
CA ARG A 286 -12.77 14.78 8.60
C ARG A 286 -13.97 15.70 8.93
N PRO A 287 -14.41 15.74 10.20
CA PRO A 287 -15.49 16.63 10.62
C PRO A 287 -15.23 18.12 10.34
N ASP A 288 -13.96 18.54 10.26
CA ASP A 288 -13.56 19.91 9.92
C ASP A 288 -13.64 20.24 8.43
N GLY A 289 -14.06 19.28 7.60
CA GLY A 289 -14.17 19.41 6.14
C GLY A 289 -12.90 19.07 5.37
N THR A 290 -11.81 18.74 6.04
CA THR A 290 -10.58 18.27 5.37
C THR A 290 -10.84 16.95 4.69
N VAL A 291 -10.46 16.86 3.40
CA VAL A 291 -10.50 15.63 2.61
C VAL A 291 -9.08 15.25 2.21
N ALA A 292 -8.71 14.00 2.47
CA ALA A 292 -7.43 13.44 2.06
C ALA A 292 -7.64 12.14 1.28
N PHE A 293 -6.66 11.82 0.43
CA PHE A 293 -6.60 10.58 -0.32
C PHE A 293 -5.25 9.91 -0.11
N GLY A 294 -5.24 8.60 -0.09
CA GLY A 294 -4.01 7.84 0.02
C GLY A 294 -4.26 6.38 0.36
N HIS A 295 -3.29 5.76 0.99
CA HIS A 295 -3.40 4.38 1.42
C HIS A 295 -2.50 4.14 2.64
N HIS A 296 -2.84 3.16 3.44
CA HIS A 296 -1.94 2.59 4.43
C HIS A 296 -1.45 1.21 3.97
N GLY A 297 -0.27 0.82 4.40
CA GLY A 297 0.35 -0.46 4.04
C GLY A 297 0.91 -1.17 5.25
N GLY A 298 0.69 -2.47 5.32
CA GLY A 298 1.32 -3.36 6.28
C GLY A 298 1.88 -4.59 5.57
N VAL A 299 3.09 -4.93 5.91
CA VAL A 299 3.76 -6.19 5.53
C VAL A 299 4.63 -6.63 6.70
N PRO A 300 5.03 -7.90 6.79
CA PRO A 300 5.93 -8.30 7.86
C PRO A 300 7.12 -7.33 8.01
N GLY A 301 7.23 -6.75 9.19
CA GLY A 301 8.30 -5.83 9.55
C GLY A 301 8.07 -4.34 9.27
N TYR A 302 7.02 -3.95 8.56
CA TYR A 302 6.85 -2.54 8.17
C TYR A 302 5.39 -2.13 8.11
N THR A 303 5.14 -0.88 8.50
CA THR A 303 3.87 -0.20 8.25
C THR A 303 4.10 1.20 7.67
N THR A 304 3.18 1.64 6.83
CA THR A 304 3.27 2.93 6.12
C THR A 304 1.90 3.57 6.05
N VAL A 305 1.83 4.87 6.33
CA VAL A 305 0.67 5.71 6.01
C VAL A 305 1.14 6.78 5.03
N ALA A 306 0.45 6.93 3.91
CA ALA A 306 0.76 7.94 2.91
C ALA A 306 -0.55 8.59 2.44
N LEU A 307 -0.74 9.87 2.75
CA LEU A 307 -1.96 10.63 2.52
C LEU A 307 -1.64 11.98 1.88
N ARG A 308 -2.54 12.49 1.04
CA ARG A 308 -2.50 13.88 0.56
C ARG A 308 -3.87 14.52 0.65
N THR A 309 -3.92 15.71 1.25
CA THR A 309 -5.15 16.50 1.34
C THR A 309 -5.46 17.18 0.00
N THR A 310 -6.72 17.54 -0.21
CA THR A 310 -7.13 18.38 -1.34
C THR A 310 -6.50 19.77 -1.29
N GLY A 311 -6.02 20.21 -0.13
CA GLY A 311 -5.28 21.46 0.06
C GLY A 311 -3.81 21.39 -0.35
N GLY A 312 -3.30 20.21 -0.78
CA GLY A 312 -1.92 20.04 -1.25
C GLY A 312 -0.92 19.62 -0.16
N ARG A 313 -1.38 19.31 1.04
CA ARG A 313 -0.53 18.75 2.09
C ARG A 313 -0.37 17.25 1.94
N THR A 314 0.87 16.78 1.84
CA THR A 314 1.19 15.35 1.80
C THR A 314 1.85 14.93 3.11
N ILE A 315 1.40 13.80 3.65
CA ILE A 315 1.81 13.22 4.92
C ILE A 315 2.28 11.80 4.65
N VAL A 316 3.53 11.51 4.98
CA VAL A 316 4.09 10.16 4.94
C VAL A 316 4.60 9.82 6.33
N LEU A 317 4.15 8.69 6.86
CA LEU A 317 4.62 8.13 8.12
C LEU A 317 5.01 6.68 7.87
N CYS A 318 6.28 6.34 8.07
CA CYS A 318 6.81 4.99 7.94
C CYS A 318 7.30 4.48 9.28
N GLN A 319 7.03 3.22 9.54
CA GLN A 319 7.48 2.49 10.73
C GLN A 319 8.21 1.23 10.27
N ASN A 320 9.34 0.92 10.89
CA ASN A 320 10.04 -0.35 10.69
C ASN A 320 9.59 -1.41 11.69
N GLY A 321 8.32 -1.43 11.98
CA GLY A 321 7.65 -2.40 12.84
C GLY A 321 6.23 -2.67 12.40
N ILE A 322 5.70 -3.81 12.80
CA ILE A 322 4.28 -4.11 12.75
C ILE A 322 3.88 -4.84 14.04
N ASP A 323 2.86 -4.33 14.71
CA ASP A 323 2.14 -5.06 15.72
C ASP A 323 0.85 -5.60 15.10
N LEU A 324 0.63 -6.90 15.16
CA LEU A 324 -0.57 -7.50 14.56
C LEU A 324 -1.86 -7.15 15.30
N HIS A 325 -1.77 -6.61 16.52
CA HIS A 325 -2.91 -6.17 17.34
C HIS A 325 -3.14 -4.66 17.28
N ASP A 326 -2.12 -3.88 16.87
CA ASP A 326 -2.20 -2.41 16.79
C ASP A 326 -1.39 -1.93 15.57
N VAL A 327 -1.98 -2.11 14.39
CA VAL A 327 -1.36 -1.71 13.13
C VAL A 327 -1.44 -0.20 12.96
N LEU A 328 -0.32 0.43 12.62
CA LEU A 328 -0.26 1.87 12.31
C LEU A 328 -1.29 2.25 11.23
N THR A 329 -2.16 3.19 11.55
CA THR A 329 -3.23 3.67 10.66
C THR A 329 -3.21 5.19 10.54
N SER A 330 -4.20 5.74 9.82
CA SER A 330 -4.43 7.19 9.72
C SER A 330 -4.91 7.84 11.02
N ASP A 331 -5.29 7.06 12.03
CA ASP A 331 -5.87 7.57 13.28
C ASP A 331 -4.83 7.85 14.37
N THR A 332 -3.56 7.82 14.02
CA THR A 332 -2.47 8.10 14.95
C THR A 332 -2.41 9.58 15.35
N PRO A 333 -1.87 9.90 16.55
CA PRO A 333 -1.68 11.29 16.99
C PRO A 333 -0.91 12.14 15.99
N PHE A 334 0.10 11.57 15.32
CA PHE A 334 0.88 12.30 14.31
C PHE A 334 0.04 12.66 13.08
N VAL A 335 -0.65 11.71 12.48
CA VAL A 335 -1.46 11.95 11.28
C VAL A 335 -2.58 12.93 11.59
N ALA A 336 -3.25 12.79 12.74
CA ALA A 336 -4.28 13.72 13.18
C ALA A 336 -3.76 15.16 13.31
N ALA A 337 -2.57 15.35 13.90
CA ALA A 337 -1.94 16.68 14.03
C ALA A 337 -1.52 17.26 12.68
N ALA A 338 -0.96 16.43 11.79
CA ALA A 338 -0.51 16.85 10.47
C ALA A 338 -1.69 17.24 9.56
N LEU A 339 -2.83 16.55 9.65
CA LEU A 339 -4.06 16.89 8.93
C LEU A 339 -4.73 18.18 9.43
N ALA A 340 -4.64 18.49 10.73
CA ALA A 340 -5.29 19.66 11.32
C ALA A 340 -4.68 21.01 10.86
N GLY A 341 -3.53 21.01 10.25
CA GLY A 341 -2.85 22.23 9.77
C GLY A 341 -2.86 22.39 8.25
N GLY A 342 -3.56 21.53 7.50
CA GLY A 342 -3.60 21.52 6.04
C GLY A 342 -4.80 22.21 5.42
#